data_5b239b3d4d885b9926ac5c66a90a410f
#
_entry.id   5b239b3d4d885b9926ac5c66a90a410f
#
_cell.length_a   1.000
_cell.length_b   1.000
_cell.length_c   1.000
_cell.angle_alpha   90.00
_cell.angle_beta   90.00
_cell.angle_gamma   90.00
#
_symmetry.space_group_name_H-M   'P 1'
#
loop_
_entity.id
_entity.type
_entity.pdbx_description
1 polymer ?
#
loop_
_entity_poly.entity_id
_entity_poly.type
_entity_poly.pdbx_seq_one_letter_code
_entity_poly.pdbx_strand_id
1 'polypeptide(L)'
;MVLPSKTQVTGVKMKLIAWAIALAAAGLTPAAAQTPQAAQPVNEVSGPAAATAPSERAQGQSLDAANAPAPSTPATANPTATEATATGFTPTLPDKNIGVPIKAGTGIQEQVTEIGRGAATFHNVWLLALCAIISVFVLILLGWTMVKYRRGANPTPSRTSHNTLLEVVWTLVPVLILVAIAIPSMRLLSAQYSPPPADVTIKVTGNQWFWTYSYPDLGGFEIVSNMLKEQKDVKAGDRFRTDADGPPLLAVDERLVIPVGKTVKFLVTSNDVIHAFWVPAFWSKIDANPGQVNEIWVKVDRPGVYFGQCTELCGARHAYMPIAVEVVPEAQFNAWVASKGGTLPGAKPAAAPAAAN
;
A
#
# COMPACT_ATOMS: atom_id res chain seq x y z
N MET A 1 36.86 -4.27 38.88
CA MET A 1 35.69 -4.03 38.01
C MET A 1 34.85 -2.98 38.74
N VAL A 2 35.02 -1.68 38.38
CA VAL A 2 34.43 -0.53 39.10
C VAL A 2 33.19 -0.10 38.33
N LEU A 3 32.03 -0.13 39.01
CA LEU A 3 30.75 0.32 38.45
C LEU A 3 30.73 1.85 38.43
N PRO A 4 30.23 2.50 37.34
CA PRO A 4 30.15 3.96 37.29
C PRO A 4 29.05 4.51 38.22
N SER A 5 29.34 5.62 38.86
CA SER A 5 28.50 6.28 39.87
C SER A 5 27.18 6.83 39.31
N LYS A 6 26.13 6.77 40.12
CA LYS A 6 24.74 7.21 39.81
C LYS A 6 24.59 8.70 39.43
N THR A 7 25.63 9.50 39.56
CA THR A 7 25.58 10.97 39.33
C THR A 7 25.72 11.39 37.84
N GLN A 8 26.16 10.50 36.93
CA GLN A 8 26.29 10.86 35.50
C GLN A 8 24.98 10.68 34.72
N VAL A 9 24.05 9.86 35.20
CA VAL A 9 22.81 9.55 34.46
C VAL A 9 21.76 10.67 34.56
N THR A 10 21.80 11.46 35.63
CA THR A 10 20.87 12.59 35.86
C THR A 10 21.17 13.81 34.98
N GLY A 11 22.45 14.04 34.66
CA GLY A 11 22.87 15.21 33.85
C GLY A 11 22.49 15.11 32.37
N VAL A 12 22.42 13.89 31.81
CA VAL A 12 22.04 13.67 30.40
C VAL A 12 20.54 13.82 30.22
N LYS A 13 19.72 13.34 31.15
CA LYS A 13 18.25 13.47 31.09
C LYS A 13 17.78 14.92 31.20
N MET A 14 18.43 15.74 32.03
CA MET A 14 18.09 17.17 32.15
C MET A 14 18.49 17.98 30.92
N LYS A 15 19.59 17.65 30.24
CA LYS A 15 19.99 18.34 29.00
C LYS A 15 19.06 18.04 27.83
N LEU A 16 18.54 16.81 27.72
CA LEU A 16 17.57 16.44 26.66
C LEU A 16 16.21 17.13 26.83
N ILE A 17 15.76 17.33 28.10
CA ILE A 17 14.50 18.05 28.37
C ILE A 17 14.68 19.56 28.06
N ALA A 18 15.83 20.15 28.39
CA ALA A 18 16.13 21.55 28.10
C ALA A 18 16.21 21.82 26.57
N TRP A 19 16.71 20.88 25.76
CA TRP A 19 16.74 21.00 24.32
C TRP A 19 15.34 20.88 23.68
N ALA A 20 14.46 20.02 24.22
CA ALA A 20 13.08 19.89 23.73
C ALA A 20 12.26 21.18 23.99
N ILE A 21 12.49 21.84 25.12
CA ILE A 21 11.83 23.12 25.47
C ILE A 21 12.40 24.27 24.61
N ALA A 22 13.70 24.26 24.28
CA ALA A 22 14.33 25.28 23.45
C ALA A 22 13.88 25.20 21.98
N LEU A 23 13.61 24.01 21.42
CA LEU A 23 13.06 23.85 20.07
C LEU A 23 11.60 24.33 19.97
N ALA A 24 10.81 24.17 21.02
CA ALA A 24 9.43 24.64 21.06
C ALA A 24 9.33 26.18 21.16
N ALA A 25 10.32 26.84 21.74
CA ALA A 25 10.37 28.30 21.87
C ALA A 25 10.90 29.03 20.63
N ALA A 26 11.65 28.37 19.75
CA ALA A 26 12.21 28.97 18.54
C ALA A 26 11.22 29.08 17.36
N GLY A 27 10.01 28.50 17.47
CA GLY A 27 8.98 28.51 16.42
C GLY A 27 7.93 29.62 16.50
N LEU A 28 7.98 30.49 17.50
CA LEU A 28 6.97 31.55 17.72
C LEU A 28 7.55 32.93 17.37
N THR A 29 7.86 33.18 16.09
CA THR A 29 7.90 34.54 15.58
C THR A 29 6.49 34.97 15.19
N PRO A 30 5.96 36.10 15.68
CA PRO A 30 4.66 36.57 15.22
C PRO A 30 4.77 36.93 13.73
N ALA A 31 3.95 36.31 12.91
CA ALA A 31 3.78 36.69 11.52
C ALA A 31 3.25 38.16 11.50
N ALA A 32 4.10 39.09 11.07
CA ALA A 32 3.65 40.44 10.79
C ALA A 32 2.58 40.38 9.71
N ALA A 33 1.42 40.95 10.01
CA ALA A 33 0.32 41.07 9.07
C ALA A 33 0.81 41.84 7.84
N GLN A 34 0.93 41.13 6.71
CA GLN A 34 1.17 41.77 5.43
C GLN A 34 -0.11 42.43 4.96
N THR A 35 -0.09 43.75 4.85
CA THR A 35 -1.11 44.52 4.17
C THR A 35 -1.25 44.05 2.71
N PRO A 36 -2.48 43.99 2.17
CA PRO A 36 -2.69 43.60 0.78
C PRO A 36 -2.01 44.63 -0.15
N GLN A 37 -1.00 44.21 -0.87
CA GLN A 37 -0.36 45.00 -1.89
C GLN A 37 -1.27 45.05 -3.11
N ALA A 38 -1.68 46.28 -3.52
CA ALA A 38 -2.50 46.50 -4.70
C ALA A 38 -1.80 45.92 -5.94
N ALA A 39 -2.54 45.20 -6.76
CA ALA A 39 -2.09 44.64 -8.01
C ALA A 39 -1.54 45.76 -8.94
N GLN A 40 -0.28 45.64 -9.30
CA GLN A 40 0.33 46.49 -10.34
C GLN A 40 -0.05 45.94 -11.74
N PRO A 41 -0.30 46.81 -12.73
CA PRO A 41 -0.62 46.37 -14.08
C PRO A 41 0.60 45.69 -14.71
N VAL A 42 0.42 44.49 -15.21
CA VAL A 42 1.41 43.73 -15.99
C VAL A 42 1.67 44.46 -17.33
N ASN A 43 2.87 44.93 -17.54
CA ASN A 43 3.35 45.38 -18.85
C ASN A 43 3.36 44.19 -19.83
N GLU A 44 2.72 44.36 -20.98
CA GLU A 44 2.86 43.47 -22.13
C GLU A 44 4.29 43.37 -22.57
N VAL A 45 4.91 42.20 -22.36
CA VAL A 45 6.17 41.83 -23.00
C VAL A 45 5.83 41.06 -24.26
N SER A 46 6.07 41.69 -25.40
CA SER A 46 6.02 41.04 -26.73
C SER A 46 7.06 39.93 -26.79
N GLY A 47 6.66 38.67 -26.70
CA GLY A 47 7.49 37.48 -26.90
C GLY A 47 7.12 36.77 -28.20
N PRO A 48 8.03 35.99 -28.82
CA PRO A 48 7.83 35.42 -30.14
C PRO A 48 6.81 34.27 -30.15
N ALA A 49 6.12 34.17 -31.28
CA ALA A 49 5.18 33.18 -31.78
C ALA A 49 4.82 32.02 -30.89
N ALA A 50 3.53 31.97 -30.56
CA ALA A 50 2.85 30.86 -29.91
C ALA A 50 3.12 29.52 -30.61
N ALA A 51 3.80 28.62 -29.91
CA ALA A 51 3.69 27.21 -30.19
C ALA A 51 2.26 26.79 -29.78
N THR A 52 1.49 26.35 -30.77
CA THR A 52 0.13 25.84 -30.61
C THR A 52 0.10 24.73 -29.55
N ALA A 53 -0.60 24.97 -28.47
CA ALA A 53 -0.86 23.97 -27.45
C ALA A 53 -1.59 22.74 -28.03
N PRO A 54 -1.19 21.52 -27.69
CA PRO A 54 -1.92 20.31 -28.09
C PRO A 54 -3.05 20.05 -27.10
N SER A 55 -4.11 20.85 -27.13
CA SER A 55 -5.20 20.73 -26.16
C SER A 55 -6.49 20.08 -26.67
N GLU A 56 -6.55 19.61 -27.90
CA GLU A 56 -7.79 19.00 -28.44
C GLU A 56 -7.67 17.56 -28.93
N ARG A 57 -6.51 16.90 -28.78
CA ARG A 57 -6.38 15.48 -29.18
C ARG A 57 -6.52 14.47 -28.03
N ALA A 58 -6.56 14.92 -26.78
CA ALA A 58 -6.68 14.03 -25.63
C ALA A 58 -8.14 13.65 -25.26
N GLN A 59 -9.15 14.33 -25.81
CA GLN A 59 -10.57 14.02 -25.55
C GLN A 59 -11.23 13.14 -26.61
N GLY A 60 -10.50 12.74 -27.64
CA GLY A 60 -11.00 11.89 -28.71
C GLY A 60 -10.42 10.49 -28.77
N GLN A 61 -9.76 10.01 -27.71
CA GLN A 61 -9.50 8.58 -27.62
C GLN A 61 -10.83 7.87 -27.43
N SER A 62 -11.28 7.26 -28.52
CA SER A 62 -12.52 6.51 -28.59
C SER A 62 -12.57 5.48 -27.45
N LEU A 63 -13.76 5.24 -26.92
CA LEU A 63 -14.03 4.15 -25.96
C LEU A 63 -13.51 2.79 -26.45
N ASP A 64 -13.23 2.65 -27.74
CA ASP A 64 -12.64 1.48 -28.38
C ASP A 64 -11.16 1.26 -27.99
N ALA A 65 -10.38 2.30 -27.74
CA ALA A 65 -9.00 2.16 -27.21
C ALA A 65 -8.99 1.73 -25.74
N ALA A 66 -9.99 2.12 -24.97
CA ALA A 66 -10.17 1.67 -23.58
C ALA A 66 -10.59 0.19 -23.49
N ASN A 67 -11.11 -0.38 -24.58
CA ASN A 67 -11.50 -1.79 -24.70
C ASN A 67 -10.45 -2.67 -25.42
N ALA A 68 -9.33 -2.10 -25.85
CA ALA A 68 -8.26 -2.91 -26.39
C ALA A 68 -7.80 -3.91 -25.32
N PRO A 69 -7.77 -5.21 -25.60
CA PRO A 69 -7.19 -6.17 -24.66
C PRO A 69 -5.73 -5.79 -24.44
N ALA A 70 -5.28 -5.84 -23.19
CA ALA A 70 -3.85 -5.83 -22.89
C ALA A 70 -3.17 -6.90 -23.77
N PRO A 71 -1.90 -6.71 -24.20
CA PRO A 71 -1.20 -7.74 -24.94
C PRO A 71 -1.29 -9.04 -24.16
N SER A 72 -2.16 -9.94 -24.62
CA SER A 72 -2.31 -11.26 -24.05
C SER A 72 -1.10 -12.06 -24.50
N THR A 73 -0.34 -12.58 -23.59
CA THR A 73 0.39 -13.82 -23.84
C THR A 73 -0.61 -14.80 -24.48
N PRO A 74 -0.24 -15.58 -25.51
CA PRO A 74 -1.16 -16.54 -26.11
C PRO A 74 -1.83 -17.31 -24.97
N ALA A 75 -3.16 -17.34 -24.95
CA ALA A 75 -3.92 -18.01 -23.92
C ALA A 75 -3.44 -19.47 -23.87
N THR A 76 -2.57 -19.76 -22.90
CA THR A 76 -2.23 -21.14 -22.61
C THR A 76 -3.52 -21.76 -22.13
N ALA A 77 -4.01 -22.75 -22.85
CA ALA A 77 -5.17 -23.54 -22.46
C ALA A 77 -5.05 -23.86 -20.97
N ASN A 78 -6.16 -23.84 -20.25
CA ASN A 78 -6.20 -24.21 -18.83
C ASN A 78 -5.21 -25.36 -18.61
N PRO A 79 -4.14 -25.22 -17.79
CA PRO A 79 -3.21 -26.32 -17.57
C PRO A 79 -4.05 -27.48 -17.07
N THR A 80 -4.15 -28.52 -17.87
CA THR A 80 -4.79 -29.76 -17.46
C THR A 80 -4.03 -30.27 -16.25
N ALA A 81 -4.70 -30.90 -15.32
CA ALA A 81 -4.09 -31.50 -14.11
C ALA A 81 -2.85 -32.36 -14.41
N THR A 82 -2.69 -32.80 -15.63
CA THR A 82 -1.57 -33.58 -16.17
C THR A 82 -0.27 -32.73 -16.34
N GLU A 83 -0.34 -31.46 -16.72
CA GLU A 83 0.85 -30.60 -16.85
C GLU A 83 1.40 -30.17 -15.48
N ALA A 84 0.52 -29.89 -14.51
CA ALA A 84 0.92 -29.57 -13.14
C ALA A 84 1.69 -30.72 -12.47
N THR A 85 1.38 -31.96 -12.80
CA THR A 85 2.03 -33.16 -12.23
C THR A 85 3.45 -33.38 -12.81
N ALA A 86 3.71 -32.98 -14.05
CA ALA A 86 5.00 -33.15 -14.70
C ALA A 86 6.08 -32.19 -14.14
N THR A 87 5.70 -31.03 -13.61
CA THR A 87 6.62 -30.02 -13.05
C THR A 87 6.83 -30.11 -11.54
N GLY A 88 6.06 -30.96 -10.84
CA GLY A 88 6.07 -31.07 -9.37
C GLY A 88 5.45 -29.84 -8.65
N PHE A 89 4.93 -28.86 -9.38
CA PHE A 89 4.19 -27.74 -8.82
C PHE A 89 2.67 -28.00 -8.91
N THR A 90 1.97 -27.80 -7.80
CA THR A 90 0.50 -27.89 -7.75
C THR A 90 -0.05 -26.56 -7.29
N PRO A 91 -0.85 -25.84 -8.11
CA PRO A 91 -1.46 -24.58 -7.73
C PRO A 91 -2.34 -24.73 -6.49
N THR A 92 -2.23 -23.77 -5.56
CA THR A 92 -3.02 -23.73 -4.35
C THR A 92 -4.44 -23.22 -4.67
N LEU A 93 -5.46 -23.92 -4.15
CA LEU A 93 -6.84 -23.43 -4.25
C LEU A 93 -7.07 -22.26 -3.29
N PRO A 94 -7.77 -21.19 -3.70
CA PRO A 94 -8.17 -20.10 -2.81
C PRO A 94 -9.04 -20.61 -1.65
N ASP A 95 -8.76 -20.15 -0.44
CA ASP A 95 -9.59 -20.38 0.73
C ASP A 95 -10.58 -19.23 0.89
N LYS A 96 -11.85 -19.54 1.14
CA LYS A 96 -12.91 -18.53 1.33
C LYS A 96 -12.72 -17.64 2.55
N ASN A 97 -11.85 -18.04 3.49
CA ASN A 97 -11.62 -17.33 4.75
C ASN A 97 -10.24 -16.65 4.80
N ILE A 98 -9.39 -16.85 3.79
CA ILE A 98 -8.01 -16.36 3.81
C ILE A 98 -7.73 -15.54 2.55
N GLY A 99 -7.20 -14.33 2.73
CA GLY A 99 -6.74 -13.52 1.60
C GLY A 99 -7.83 -13.01 0.67
N VAL A 100 -9.10 -13.23 0.99
CA VAL A 100 -10.26 -12.78 0.21
C VAL A 100 -11.06 -11.72 0.96
N PRO A 101 -11.74 -10.81 0.24
CA PRO A 101 -12.65 -9.86 0.88
C PRO A 101 -13.82 -10.58 1.55
N ILE A 102 -14.14 -10.20 2.78
CA ILE A 102 -15.31 -10.71 3.50
C ILE A 102 -16.53 -9.90 3.09
N LYS A 103 -17.58 -10.56 2.59
CA LYS A 103 -18.83 -9.91 2.20
C LYS A 103 -19.42 -9.14 3.38
N ALA A 104 -19.71 -7.85 3.19
CA ALA A 104 -20.18 -6.93 4.22
C ALA A 104 -19.25 -6.81 5.45
N GLY A 105 -17.99 -7.19 5.34
CA GLY A 105 -17.00 -6.97 6.37
C GLY A 105 -16.71 -5.48 6.56
N THR A 106 -16.67 -5.03 7.82
CA THR A 106 -16.37 -3.63 8.19
C THR A 106 -14.99 -3.47 8.83
N GLY A 107 -14.29 -4.58 9.07
CA GLY A 107 -12.98 -4.63 9.71
C GLY A 107 -11.82 -4.74 8.72
N ILE A 108 -10.62 -4.62 9.26
CA ILE A 108 -9.39 -4.92 8.54
C ILE A 108 -9.33 -6.43 8.27
N GLN A 109 -8.93 -6.81 7.05
CA GLN A 109 -8.72 -8.20 6.67
C GLN A 109 -7.72 -8.89 7.62
N GLU A 110 -7.87 -10.21 7.84
CA GLU A 110 -6.92 -10.98 8.65
C GLU A 110 -5.49 -10.82 8.11
N GLN A 111 -4.57 -10.48 9.02
CA GLN A 111 -3.19 -10.19 8.68
C GLN A 111 -2.30 -11.43 8.83
N VAL A 112 -1.49 -11.70 7.82
CA VAL A 112 -0.60 -12.88 7.74
C VAL A 112 0.87 -12.52 7.76
N THR A 113 1.19 -11.28 8.15
CA THR A 113 2.55 -10.79 8.39
C THR A 113 2.65 -10.26 9.82
N GLU A 114 3.84 -10.27 10.41
CA GLU A 114 4.06 -9.72 11.76
C GLU A 114 3.77 -8.21 11.79
N ILE A 115 4.26 -7.47 10.79
CA ILE A 115 4.00 -6.03 10.64
C ILE A 115 2.50 -5.76 10.54
N GLY A 116 1.79 -6.53 9.72
CA GLY A 116 0.34 -6.39 9.54
C GLY A 116 -0.45 -6.63 10.83
N ARG A 117 -0.10 -7.65 11.60
CA ARG A 117 -0.73 -7.90 12.91
C ARG A 117 -0.47 -6.78 13.90
N GLY A 118 0.77 -6.27 13.94
CA GLY A 118 1.13 -5.10 14.75
C GLY A 118 0.32 -3.86 14.36
N ALA A 119 0.22 -3.59 13.07
CA ALA A 119 -0.55 -2.47 12.52
C ALA A 119 -2.05 -2.61 12.79
N ALA A 120 -2.63 -3.79 12.59
CA ALA A 120 -4.04 -4.06 12.86
C ALA A 120 -4.36 -3.91 14.37
N THR A 121 -3.47 -4.36 15.25
CA THR A 121 -3.61 -4.17 16.70
C THR A 121 -3.54 -2.69 17.06
N PHE A 122 -2.57 -1.95 16.52
CA PHE A 122 -2.44 -0.52 16.76
C PHE A 122 -3.69 0.25 16.30
N HIS A 123 -4.21 -0.08 15.12
CA HIS A 123 -5.43 0.52 14.58
C HIS A 123 -6.67 0.16 15.42
N ASN A 124 -6.94 -1.15 15.62
CA ASN A 124 -8.20 -1.61 16.17
C ASN A 124 -8.32 -1.42 17.69
N VAL A 125 -7.19 -1.51 18.42
CA VAL A 125 -7.20 -1.41 19.88
C VAL A 125 -6.90 0.02 20.34
N TRP A 126 -5.83 0.63 19.81
CA TRP A 126 -5.37 1.92 20.33
C TRP A 126 -6.08 3.10 19.63
N LEU A 127 -6.01 3.16 18.29
CA LEU A 127 -6.54 4.31 17.57
C LEU A 127 -8.07 4.32 17.58
N LEU A 128 -8.71 3.19 17.34
CA LEU A 128 -10.18 3.10 17.32
C LEU A 128 -10.78 3.40 18.69
N ALA A 129 -10.18 2.86 19.79
CA ALA A 129 -10.63 3.16 21.14
C ALA A 129 -10.46 4.66 21.45
N LEU A 130 -9.33 5.25 21.10
CA LEU A 130 -9.08 6.69 21.30
C LEU A 130 -10.09 7.54 20.51
N CYS A 131 -10.33 7.22 19.24
CA CYS A 131 -11.34 7.90 18.42
C CYS A 131 -12.74 7.79 19.03
N ALA A 132 -13.12 6.60 19.51
CA ALA A 132 -14.41 6.39 20.16
C ALA A 132 -14.56 7.21 21.45
N ILE A 133 -13.53 7.23 22.30
CA ILE A 133 -13.52 8.01 23.53
C ILE A 133 -13.67 9.51 23.22
N ILE A 134 -12.90 10.04 22.28
CA ILE A 134 -12.95 11.47 21.91
C ILE A 134 -14.34 11.77 21.30
N SER A 135 -14.86 10.91 20.44
CA SER A 135 -16.19 11.13 19.81
C SER A 135 -17.32 11.17 20.85
N VAL A 136 -17.31 10.24 21.80
CA VAL A 136 -18.28 10.19 22.89
C VAL A 136 -18.13 11.43 23.80
N PHE A 137 -16.90 11.82 24.13
CA PHE A 137 -16.63 13.02 24.92
C PHE A 137 -17.18 14.29 24.24
N VAL A 138 -16.89 14.46 22.95
CA VAL A 138 -17.40 15.61 22.18
C VAL A 138 -18.93 15.58 22.09
N LEU A 139 -19.54 14.41 21.88
CA LEU A 139 -21.00 14.24 21.84
C LEU A 139 -21.64 14.65 23.18
N ILE A 140 -21.05 14.24 24.30
CA ILE A 140 -21.51 14.64 25.65
C ILE A 140 -21.42 16.16 25.82
N LEU A 141 -20.31 16.78 25.44
CA LEU A 141 -20.14 18.24 25.51
C LEU A 141 -21.18 18.98 24.66
N LEU A 142 -21.42 18.51 23.43
CA LEU A 142 -22.46 19.08 22.55
C LEU A 142 -23.85 18.93 23.17
N GLY A 143 -24.21 17.77 23.66
CA GLY A 143 -25.48 17.55 24.36
C GLY A 143 -25.63 18.44 25.58
N TRP A 144 -24.56 18.55 26.38
CA TRP A 144 -24.53 19.45 27.54
C TRP A 144 -24.74 20.90 27.14
N THR A 145 -24.04 21.42 26.13
CA THR A 145 -24.19 22.80 25.67
C THR A 145 -25.59 23.08 25.13
N MET A 146 -26.14 22.16 24.33
CA MET A 146 -27.52 22.28 23.81
C MET A 146 -28.56 22.35 24.91
N VAL A 147 -28.43 21.56 25.96
CA VAL A 147 -29.37 21.54 27.09
C VAL A 147 -29.15 22.73 28.02
N LYS A 148 -27.91 22.98 28.44
CA LYS A 148 -27.52 23.99 29.42
C LYS A 148 -27.74 25.41 28.90
N TYR A 149 -27.35 25.68 27.65
CA TYR A 149 -27.32 27.01 27.07
C TYR A 149 -28.45 27.30 26.09
N ARG A 150 -29.52 26.50 26.10
CA ARG A 150 -30.72 26.79 25.32
C ARG A 150 -31.36 28.14 25.76
N ARG A 151 -32.00 28.84 24.83
CA ARG A 151 -32.60 30.18 25.08
C ARG A 151 -33.49 30.23 26.32
N GLY A 152 -34.29 29.17 26.57
CA GLY A 152 -35.19 29.15 27.73
C GLY A 152 -34.46 28.98 29.07
N ALA A 153 -33.27 28.39 29.09
CA ALA A 153 -32.46 28.19 30.30
C ALA A 153 -31.47 29.35 30.54
N ASN A 154 -31.10 30.08 29.50
CA ASN A 154 -30.15 31.20 29.57
C ASN A 154 -30.67 32.39 28.76
N PRO A 155 -31.62 33.12 29.27
CA PRO A 155 -32.19 34.31 28.59
C PRO A 155 -31.17 35.44 28.46
N THR A 156 -30.20 35.51 29.36
CA THR A 156 -29.14 36.54 29.35
C THR A 156 -27.79 35.84 29.13
N PRO A 157 -27.15 35.96 27.95
CA PRO A 157 -25.87 35.33 27.68
C PRO A 157 -24.74 35.95 28.50
N SER A 158 -23.76 35.11 28.91
CA SER A 158 -22.54 35.58 29.57
C SER A 158 -21.72 36.44 28.60
N ARG A 159 -21.08 37.47 29.11
CA ARG A 159 -20.11 38.30 28.37
C ARG A 159 -18.68 37.81 28.51
N THR A 160 -18.43 36.82 29.35
CA THR A 160 -17.10 36.21 29.50
C THR A 160 -16.83 35.31 28.29
N SER A 161 -15.84 35.64 27.49
CA SER A 161 -15.54 34.97 26.22
C SER A 161 -14.23 34.14 26.23
N HIS A 162 -13.43 34.23 27.30
CA HIS A 162 -12.15 33.54 27.37
C HIS A 162 -11.89 32.95 28.76
N ASN A 163 -11.07 31.90 28.77
CA ASN A 163 -10.52 31.28 29.98
C ASN A 163 -9.16 30.67 29.64
N THR A 164 -8.10 31.36 30.04
CA THR A 164 -6.71 31.01 29.71
C THR A 164 -6.34 29.58 30.13
N LEU A 165 -6.83 29.09 31.29
CA LEU A 165 -6.55 27.71 31.71
C LEU A 165 -7.16 26.69 30.74
N LEU A 166 -8.42 26.88 30.34
CA LEU A 166 -9.08 26.00 29.37
C LEU A 166 -8.39 26.06 28.01
N GLU A 167 -7.98 27.24 27.56
CA GLU A 167 -7.25 27.44 26.30
C GLU A 167 -5.92 26.67 26.28
N VAL A 168 -5.15 26.77 27.35
CA VAL A 168 -3.92 26.00 27.51
C VAL A 168 -4.20 24.50 27.51
N VAL A 169 -5.22 24.03 28.22
CA VAL A 169 -5.58 22.62 28.31
C VAL A 169 -5.97 22.07 26.94
N TRP A 170 -6.90 22.74 26.23
CA TRP A 170 -7.35 22.23 24.92
C TRP A 170 -6.30 22.35 23.82
N THR A 171 -5.26 23.16 24.00
CA THR A 171 -4.12 23.22 23.10
C THR A 171 -3.11 22.12 23.42
N LEU A 172 -2.71 21.97 24.69
CA LEU A 172 -1.67 21.02 25.07
C LEU A 172 -2.12 19.56 25.03
N VAL A 173 -3.35 19.25 25.45
CA VAL A 173 -3.82 17.85 25.49
C VAL A 173 -3.82 17.20 24.10
N PRO A 174 -4.38 17.81 23.04
CA PRO A 174 -4.26 17.23 21.69
C PRO A 174 -2.82 17.08 21.22
N VAL A 175 -1.94 18.03 21.48
CA VAL A 175 -0.51 17.92 21.13
C VAL A 175 0.13 16.72 21.81
N LEU A 176 -0.11 16.53 23.10
CA LEU A 176 0.43 15.39 23.85
C LEU A 176 -0.12 14.05 23.33
N ILE A 177 -1.40 14.00 22.95
CA ILE A 177 -2.02 12.82 22.32
C ILE A 177 -1.31 12.51 21.00
N LEU A 178 -1.12 13.51 20.12
CA LEU A 178 -0.41 13.33 18.86
C LEU A 178 1.02 12.85 19.05
N VAL A 179 1.75 13.39 19.99
CA VAL A 179 3.12 12.93 20.33
C VAL A 179 3.11 11.49 20.81
N ALA A 180 2.14 11.11 21.65
CA ALA A 180 2.00 9.74 22.13
C ALA A 180 1.69 8.75 20.99
N ILE A 181 0.90 9.15 19.99
CA ILE A 181 0.59 8.34 18.80
C ILE A 181 1.79 8.28 17.86
N ALA A 182 2.53 9.38 17.70
CA ALA A 182 3.64 9.46 16.76
C ALA A 182 4.74 8.42 17.04
N ILE A 183 5.04 8.13 18.30
CA ILE A 183 6.11 7.20 18.67
C ILE A 183 5.88 5.78 18.12
N PRO A 184 4.76 5.09 18.39
CA PRO A 184 4.49 3.76 17.82
C PRO A 184 4.27 3.82 16.30
N SER A 185 3.67 4.89 15.78
CA SER A 185 3.45 5.09 14.35
C SER A 185 4.78 5.15 13.57
N MET A 186 5.75 5.93 14.05
CA MET A 186 7.08 6.02 13.43
C MET A 186 7.85 4.70 13.48
N ARG A 187 7.70 3.91 14.55
CA ARG A 187 8.30 2.57 14.64
C ARG A 187 7.70 1.63 13.60
N LEU A 188 6.37 1.64 13.46
CA LEU A 188 5.66 0.83 12.46
C LEU A 188 6.08 1.22 11.04
N LEU A 189 6.13 2.51 10.74
CA LEU A 189 6.56 3.04 9.45
C LEU A 189 8.00 2.63 9.14
N SER A 190 8.92 2.80 10.10
CA SER A 190 10.31 2.37 9.93
C SER A 190 10.43 0.87 9.65
N ALA A 191 9.64 0.03 10.34
CA ALA A 191 9.65 -1.41 10.11
C ALA A 191 9.16 -1.79 8.70
N GLN A 192 8.20 -1.05 8.13
CA GLN A 192 7.71 -1.28 6.77
C GLN A 192 8.73 -0.95 5.68
N TYR A 193 9.53 0.11 5.88
CA TYR A 193 10.46 0.65 4.88
C TYR A 193 11.93 0.31 5.14
N SER A 194 12.23 -0.52 6.14
CA SER A 194 13.59 -0.99 6.44
C SER A 194 13.66 -2.51 6.29
N PRO A 195 13.76 -3.03 5.05
CA PRO A 195 13.77 -4.46 4.82
C PRO A 195 15.01 -5.11 5.44
N PRO A 196 14.88 -6.26 6.10
CA PRO A 196 16.02 -7.12 6.38
C PRO A 196 16.61 -7.67 5.06
N PRO A 197 17.76 -8.35 5.09
CA PRO A 197 18.28 -9.03 3.90
C PRO A 197 17.19 -9.88 3.26
N ALA A 198 16.97 -9.70 1.95
CA ALA A 198 15.93 -10.40 1.22
C ALA A 198 16.38 -11.81 0.83
N ASP A 199 15.51 -12.80 1.02
CA ASP A 199 15.70 -14.16 0.48
C ASP A 199 15.34 -14.21 -1.01
N VAL A 200 14.36 -13.39 -1.44
CA VAL A 200 13.89 -13.29 -2.82
C VAL A 200 13.58 -11.83 -3.14
N THR A 201 14.06 -11.38 -4.30
CA THR A 201 13.71 -10.06 -4.84
C THR A 201 12.78 -10.23 -6.05
N ILE A 202 11.70 -9.46 -6.10
CA ILE A 202 10.74 -9.49 -7.20
C ILE A 202 10.52 -8.06 -7.69
N LYS A 203 10.73 -7.82 -8.98
CA LYS A 203 10.35 -6.56 -9.61
C LYS A 203 8.88 -6.63 -10.00
N VAL A 204 8.10 -5.66 -9.53
CA VAL A 204 6.68 -5.49 -9.82
C VAL A 204 6.52 -4.28 -10.71
N THR A 205 5.95 -4.44 -11.88
CA THR A 205 5.74 -3.34 -12.83
C THR A 205 4.25 -3.19 -13.12
N GLY A 206 3.71 -1.99 -12.83
CA GLY A 206 2.35 -1.62 -13.20
C GLY A 206 2.27 -1.20 -14.67
N ASN A 207 1.23 -1.65 -15.36
CA ASN A 207 0.92 -1.29 -16.74
C ASN A 207 -0.58 -1.01 -16.84
N GLN A 208 -1.04 -0.29 -17.85
CA GLN A 208 -2.46 -0.08 -18.16
C GLN A 208 -3.00 -1.25 -18.99
N TRP A 209 -3.72 -2.24 -18.46
CA TRP A 209 -4.14 -2.45 -17.06
C TRP A 209 -3.86 -3.90 -16.69
N PHE A 210 -2.64 -4.19 -16.32
CA PHE A 210 -2.15 -5.51 -15.90
C PHE A 210 -0.85 -5.34 -15.06
N TRP A 211 -0.42 -6.40 -14.43
CA TRP A 211 0.85 -6.43 -13.70
C TRP A 211 1.87 -7.34 -14.38
N THR A 212 3.14 -6.96 -14.29
CA THR A 212 4.26 -7.80 -14.69
C THR A 212 5.15 -8.06 -13.48
N TYR A 213 5.56 -9.32 -13.31
CA TYR A 213 6.42 -9.74 -12.21
C TYR A 213 7.67 -10.38 -12.77
N SER A 214 8.85 -9.83 -12.45
CA SER A 214 10.15 -10.36 -12.84
C SER A 214 10.92 -10.83 -11.62
N TYR A 215 11.65 -11.94 -11.76
CA TYR A 215 12.41 -12.60 -10.69
C TYR A 215 13.91 -12.54 -11.00
N PRO A 216 14.58 -11.39 -10.78
CA PRO A 216 15.96 -11.16 -11.20
C PRO A 216 16.95 -12.14 -10.58
N ASP A 217 16.76 -12.52 -9.31
CA ASP A 217 17.65 -13.42 -8.56
C ASP A 217 17.46 -14.90 -8.96
N LEU A 218 16.44 -15.22 -9.76
CA LEU A 218 16.02 -16.57 -10.10
C LEU A 218 16.09 -16.85 -11.62
N GLY A 219 17.04 -16.25 -12.30
CA GLY A 219 17.22 -16.42 -13.75
C GLY A 219 16.55 -15.34 -14.61
N GLY A 220 15.91 -14.33 -13.98
CA GLY A 220 15.39 -13.16 -14.66
C GLY A 220 14.12 -13.39 -15.48
N PHE A 221 13.43 -14.52 -15.30
CA PHE A 221 12.16 -14.77 -15.99
C PHE A 221 11.07 -13.78 -15.54
N GLU A 222 10.11 -13.56 -16.42
CA GLU A 222 9.02 -12.63 -16.20
C GLU A 222 7.67 -13.32 -16.46
N ILE A 223 6.66 -12.96 -15.69
CA ILE A 223 5.27 -13.37 -15.89
C ILE A 223 4.38 -12.14 -16.03
N VAL A 224 3.38 -12.24 -16.90
CA VAL A 224 2.34 -11.22 -17.11
C VAL A 224 1.06 -11.69 -16.46
N SER A 225 0.46 -10.86 -15.63
CA SER A 225 -0.71 -11.18 -14.82
C SER A 225 -1.90 -10.32 -15.25
N ASN A 226 -2.86 -10.91 -15.92
CA ASN A 226 -4.09 -10.27 -16.35
C ASN A 226 -5.29 -10.77 -15.56
N MET A 227 -6.30 -9.93 -15.40
CA MET A 227 -7.57 -10.34 -14.81
C MET A 227 -8.29 -11.37 -15.69
N LEU A 228 -8.70 -12.48 -15.08
CA LEU A 228 -9.57 -13.45 -15.74
C LEU A 228 -10.99 -12.89 -15.88
N LYS A 229 -11.56 -13.06 -17.07
CA LYS A 229 -12.94 -12.68 -17.40
C LYS A 229 -13.91 -13.81 -17.04
N GLU A 230 -15.16 -13.46 -16.83
CA GLU A 230 -16.23 -14.46 -16.67
C GLU A 230 -16.51 -15.18 -18.01
N GLN A 231 -17.02 -16.41 -17.94
CA GLN A 231 -17.30 -17.23 -19.12
C GLN A 231 -18.17 -16.53 -20.20
N LYS A 232 -19.11 -15.70 -19.77
CA LYS A 232 -20.00 -14.93 -20.64
C LYS A 232 -19.29 -13.80 -21.41
N ASP A 233 -18.11 -13.39 -20.96
CA ASP A 233 -17.34 -12.22 -21.44
C ASP A 233 -16.12 -12.63 -22.29
N VAL A 234 -15.98 -13.93 -22.61
CA VAL A 234 -14.90 -14.48 -23.43
C VAL A 234 -15.45 -15.21 -24.66
N LYS A 235 -14.60 -15.41 -25.66
CA LYS A 235 -14.96 -16.22 -26.83
C LYS A 235 -14.98 -17.72 -26.48
N ALA A 236 -15.74 -18.48 -27.24
CA ALA A 236 -15.75 -19.93 -27.09
C ALA A 236 -14.33 -20.51 -27.31
N GLY A 237 -13.84 -21.26 -26.31
CA GLY A 237 -12.50 -21.85 -26.30
C GLY A 237 -11.44 -21.03 -25.54
N ASP A 238 -11.70 -19.77 -25.22
CA ASP A 238 -10.79 -18.97 -24.39
C ASP A 238 -10.89 -19.37 -22.91
N ARG A 239 -9.78 -19.19 -22.17
CA ARG A 239 -9.75 -19.37 -20.72
C ARG A 239 -10.64 -18.34 -20.04
N PHE A 240 -11.44 -18.77 -19.08
CA PHE A 240 -12.29 -17.94 -18.25
C PHE A 240 -12.10 -18.25 -16.76
N ARG A 241 -12.55 -17.35 -15.90
CA ARG A 241 -12.48 -17.51 -14.45
C ARG A 241 -13.35 -18.69 -13.98
N THR A 242 -12.79 -19.48 -13.08
CA THR A 242 -13.49 -20.48 -12.29
C THR A 242 -13.30 -20.20 -10.79
N ASP A 243 -14.06 -20.87 -9.93
CA ASP A 243 -13.90 -20.72 -8.47
C ASP A 243 -12.53 -21.23 -7.97
N ALA A 244 -11.86 -22.07 -8.74
CA ALA A 244 -10.49 -22.50 -8.48
C ALA A 244 -9.44 -21.40 -8.71
N ASP A 245 -9.76 -20.41 -9.52
CA ASP A 245 -8.88 -19.27 -9.79
C ASP A 245 -9.01 -18.18 -8.70
N GLY A 246 -10.21 -18.01 -8.15
CA GLY A 246 -10.50 -17.02 -7.12
C GLY A 246 -11.82 -16.27 -7.35
N PRO A 247 -12.10 -15.25 -6.52
CA PRO A 247 -13.33 -14.47 -6.61
C PRO A 247 -13.44 -13.68 -7.92
N PRO A 248 -14.65 -13.34 -8.36
CA PRO A 248 -14.88 -12.41 -9.47
C PRO A 248 -14.10 -11.10 -9.29
N LEU A 249 -13.54 -10.57 -10.38
CA LEU A 249 -12.74 -9.34 -10.46
C LEU A 249 -11.40 -9.38 -9.71
N LEU A 250 -11.05 -10.49 -9.05
CA LEU A 250 -9.79 -10.66 -8.31
C LEU A 250 -8.90 -11.77 -8.87
N ALA A 251 -9.47 -12.73 -9.58
CA ALA A 251 -8.74 -13.83 -10.17
C ALA A 251 -7.91 -13.38 -11.39
N VAL A 252 -6.71 -13.93 -11.51
CA VAL A 252 -5.76 -13.65 -12.59
C VAL A 252 -5.36 -14.93 -13.32
N ASP A 253 -4.87 -14.79 -14.55
CA ASP A 253 -4.36 -15.89 -15.36
C ASP A 253 -3.02 -16.44 -14.80
N GLU A 254 -2.12 -15.57 -14.37
CA GLU A 254 -0.83 -15.92 -13.74
C GLU A 254 -0.70 -15.23 -12.39
N ARG A 255 -0.47 -16.03 -11.33
CA ARG A 255 -0.29 -15.53 -9.97
C ARG A 255 1.17 -15.21 -9.68
N LEU A 256 1.40 -14.17 -8.90
CA LEU A 256 2.69 -13.90 -8.26
C LEU A 256 2.94 -14.97 -7.20
N VAL A 257 3.96 -15.80 -7.35
CA VAL A 257 4.27 -16.90 -6.41
C VAL A 257 5.44 -16.51 -5.51
N ILE A 258 5.28 -16.70 -4.19
CA ILE A 258 6.31 -16.40 -3.20
C ILE A 258 6.45 -17.54 -2.17
N PRO A 259 7.63 -17.75 -1.58
CA PRO A 259 7.84 -18.79 -0.57
C PRO A 259 7.36 -18.31 0.82
N VAL A 260 6.67 -19.20 1.55
CA VAL A 260 6.23 -18.94 2.93
C VAL A 260 7.41 -18.79 3.88
N GLY A 261 7.34 -17.87 4.82
CA GLY A 261 8.34 -17.68 5.88
C GLY A 261 9.65 -17.03 5.42
N LYS A 262 9.80 -16.70 4.15
CA LYS A 262 10.97 -15.99 3.60
C LYS A 262 10.72 -14.49 3.51
N THR A 263 11.77 -13.73 3.59
CA THR A 263 11.73 -12.28 3.35
C THR A 263 11.71 -12.01 1.86
N VAL A 264 10.59 -11.51 1.36
CA VAL A 264 10.42 -11.14 -0.05
C VAL A 264 10.44 -9.63 -0.18
N LYS A 265 11.35 -9.10 -0.99
CA LYS A 265 11.44 -7.69 -1.32
C LYS A 265 10.80 -7.43 -2.68
N PHE A 266 9.91 -6.47 -2.73
CA PHE A 266 9.30 -5.98 -3.96
C PHE A 266 9.95 -4.65 -4.39
N LEU A 267 10.42 -4.61 -5.63
CA LEU A 267 10.88 -3.41 -6.34
C LEU A 267 9.75 -2.96 -7.25
N VAL A 268 9.02 -1.95 -6.82
CA VAL A 268 7.75 -1.57 -7.45
C VAL A 268 7.93 -0.31 -8.31
N THR A 269 7.53 -0.40 -9.57
CA THR A 269 7.61 0.69 -10.55
C THR A 269 6.45 0.62 -11.54
N SER A 270 6.37 1.58 -12.45
CA SER A 270 5.40 1.59 -13.54
C SER A 270 6.07 1.93 -14.88
N ASN A 271 5.48 1.42 -15.98
CA ASN A 271 5.91 1.75 -17.34
C ASN A 271 5.13 2.92 -17.96
N ASP A 272 3.99 3.31 -17.39
CA ASP A 272 3.07 4.27 -18.01
C ASP A 272 2.56 5.34 -17.04
N VAL A 273 1.55 5.06 -16.25
CA VAL A 273 0.95 5.99 -15.28
C VAL A 273 1.22 5.51 -13.85
N ILE A 274 0.85 6.29 -12.84
CA ILE A 274 0.95 5.86 -11.45
C ILE A 274 -0.09 4.77 -11.19
N HIS A 275 0.35 3.66 -10.58
CA HIS A 275 -0.47 2.60 -10.00
C HIS A 275 -0.10 2.44 -8.53
N ALA A 276 -0.79 1.58 -7.78
CA ALA A 276 -0.33 1.17 -6.45
C ALA A 276 -0.51 -0.33 -6.25
N PHE A 277 0.56 -0.99 -5.83
CA PHE A 277 0.56 -2.40 -5.49
C PHE A 277 0.09 -2.58 -4.05
N TRP A 278 -1.05 -3.23 -3.85
CA TRP A 278 -1.67 -3.40 -2.54
C TRP A 278 -2.25 -4.78 -2.34
N VAL A 279 -1.78 -5.47 -1.31
CA VAL A 279 -2.34 -6.74 -0.83
C VAL A 279 -2.77 -6.55 0.63
N PRO A 280 -4.07 -6.42 0.91
CA PRO A 280 -4.59 -6.08 2.25
C PRO A 280 -4.11 -6.98 3.37
N ALA A 281 -4.07 -8.31 3.12
CA ALA A 281 -3.65 -9.30 4.11
C ALA A 281 -2.18 -9.21 4.52
N PHE A 282 -1.35 -8.52 3.74
CA PHE A 282 0.09 -8.35 4.01
C PHE A 282 0.42 -7.04 4.71
N TRP A 283 -0.54 -6.12 4.81
CA TRP A 283 -0.33 -4.72 5.18
C TRP A 283 0.67 -4.02 4.25
N SER A 284 0.71 -4.43 3.00
CA SER A 284 1.63 -3.88 2.00
C SER A 284 0.86 -3.02 1.00
N LYS A 285 1.14 -1.72 1.01
CA LYS A 285 0.69 -0.78 0.00
C LYS A 285 1.85 0.12 -0.38
N ILE A 286 2.15 0.21 -1.67
CA ILE A 286 3.19 1.09 -2.19
C ILE A 286 2.85 1.52 -3.61
N ASP A 287 3.14 2.79 -3.93
CA ASP A 287 2.88 3.34 -5.25
C ASP A 287 3.91 2.83 -6.27
N ALA A 288 3.41 2.52 -7.47
CA ALA A 288 4.19 2.18 -8.65
C ALA A 288 4.32 3.42 -9.52
N ASN A 289 5.40 4.19 -9.35
CA ASN A 289 5.62 5.45 -10.02
C ASN A 289 6.47 5.27 -11.29
N PRO A 290 6.11 5.88 -12.43
CA PRO A 290 6.97 5.91 -13.61
C PRO A 290 8.32 6.58 -13.29
N GLY A 291 9.40 5.95 -13.75
CA GLY A 291 10.76 6.51 -13.58
C GLY A 291 11.34 6.40 -12.17
N GLN A 292 10.61 5.78 -11.22
CA GLN A 292 11.08 5.53 -9.86
C GLN A 292 10.91 4.06 -9.49
N VAL A 293 11.77 3.56 -8.60
CA VAL A 293 11.63 2.23 -8.01
C VAL A 293 11.42 2.39 -6.51
N ASN A 294 10.24 2.05 -6.05
CA ASN A 294 9.90 2.03 -4.64
C ASN A 294 10.15 0.62 -4.07
N GLU A 295 10.56 0.54 -2.82
CA GLU A 295 10.82 -0.74 -2.15
C GLU A 295 9.85 -0.98 -1.01
N ILE A 296 9.30 -2.18 -0.96
CA ILE A 296 8.55 -2.71 0.18
C ILE A 296 8.89 -4.17 0.36
N TRP A 297 8.69 -4.71 1.56
CA TRP A 297 8.97 -6.10 1.85
C TRP A 297 7.84 -6.75 2.64
N VAL A 298 7.75 -8.06 2.52
CA VAL A 298 6.84 -8.90 3.28
C VAL A 298 7.51 -10.17 3.74
N LYS A 299 7.06 -10.69 4.87
CA LYS A 299 7.34 -12.05 5.31
C LYS A 299 6.02 -12.68 5.72
N VAL A 300 5.50 -13.52 4.84
CA VAL A 300 4.20 -14.15 5.01
C VAL A 300 4.38 -15.48 5.70
N ASP A 301 3.69 -15.69 6.82
CA ASP A 301 3.87 -16.87 7.67
C ASP A 301 2.83 -17.98 7.42
N ARG A 302 1.87 -17.74 6.54
CA ARG A 302 0.79 -18.69 6.23
C ARG A 302 0.67 -18.93 4.73
N PRO A 303 0.77 -20.19 4.23
CA PRO A 303 0.54 -20.49 2.84
C PRO A 303 -0.93 -20.26 2.45
N GLY A 304 -1.18 -19.94 1.18
CA GLY A 304 -2.50 -19.66 0.65
C GLY A 304 -2.49 -18.71 -0.53
N VAL A 305 -3.67 -18.34 -1.03
CA VAL A 305 -3.83 -17.35 -2.11
C VAL A 305 -4.42 -16.07 -1.54
N TYR A 306 -3.74 -14.96 -1.78
CA TYR A 306 -4.06 -13.64 -1.26
C TYR A 306 -4.34 -12.68 -2.39
N PHE A 307 -5.46 -11.98 -2.31
CA PHE A 307 -5.90 -11.07 -3.37
C PHE A 307 -5.68 -9.61 -2.97
N GLY A 308 -5.36 -8.82 -3.97
CA GLY A 308 -5.15 -7.39 -3.88
C GLY A 308 -5.67 -6.67 -5.12
N GLN A 309 -5.50 -5.36 -5.13
CA GLN A 309 -5.96 -4.49 -6.22
C GLN A 309 -4.99 -3.34 -6.46
N CYS A 310 -5.02 -2.79 -7.67
CA CYS A 310 -4.48 -1.46 -7.90
C CYS A 310 -5.27 -0.45 -7.07
N THR A 311 -4.57 0.41 -6.31
CA THR A 311 -5.19 1.37 -5.38
C THR A 311 -4.77 2.81 -5.63
N GLU A 312 -4.23 3.09 -6.83
CA GLU A 312 -4.03 4.44 -7.34
C GLU A 312 -4.75 4.56 -8.69
N LEU A 313 -5.58 5.59 -8.86
CA LEU A 313 -6.41 5.75 -10.06
C LEU A 313 -5.54 5.87 -11.30
N CYS A 314 -5.60 4.86 -12.17
CA CYS A 314 -4.73 4.70 -13.34
C CYS A 314 -5.48 4.70 -14.68
N GLY A 315 -6.75 5.08 -14.72
CA GLY A 315 -7.57 5.19 -15.94
C GLY A 315 -8.78 4.29 -15.98
N ALA A 316 -9.32 4.05 -17.16
CA ALA A 316 -10.64 3.44 -17.40
C ALA A 316 -10.80 2.00 -16.84
N ARG A 317 -9.71 1.25 -16.74
CA ARG A 317 -9.73 -0.14 -16.23
C ARG A 317 -8.99 -0.28 -14.88
N HIS A 318 -8.91 0.78 -14.12
CA HIS A 318 -8.29 0.78 -12.80
C HIS A 318 -8.80 -0.36 -11.89
N ALA A 319 -10.10 -0.63 -11.87
CA ALA A 319 -10.71 -1.70 -11.08
C ALA A 319 -10.54 -3.11 -11.69
N TYR A 320 -9.90 -3.23 -12.85
CA TYR A 320 -9.79 -4.47 -13.63
C TYR A 320 -8.34 -4.94 -13.79
N MET A 321 -7.46 -4.58 -12.84
CA MET A 321 -6.08 -5.05 -12.75
C MET A 321 -5.76 -5.55 -11.33
N PRO A 322 -6.37 -6.68 -10.95
CA PRO A 322 -6.17 -7.27 -9.64
C PRO A 322 -4.77 -7.85 -9.47
N ILE A 323 -4.44 -8.14 -8.22
CA ILE A 323 -3.23 -8.81 -7.79
C ILE A 323 -3.64 -10.12 -7.13
N ALA A 324 -3.01 -11.23 -7.50
CA ALA A 324 -3.16 -12.49 -6.80
C ALA A 324 -1.76 -13.03 -6.45
N VAL A 325 -1.52 -13.20 -5.15
CA VAL A 325 -0.26 -13.73 -4.62
C VAL A 325 -0.50 -15.12 -4.08
N GLU A 326 0.23 -16.10 -4.60
CA GLU A 326 0.22 -17.48 -4.12
C GLU A 326 1.44 -17.72 -3.24
N VAL A 327 1.19 -17.96 -1.95
CA VAL A 327 2.23 -18.23 -0.95
C VAL A 327 2.33 -19.73 -0.74
N VAL A 328 3.50 -20.31 -1.06
CA VAL A 328 3.66 -21.76 -1.08
C VAL A 328 4.86 -22.21 -0.24
N PRO A 329 4.91 -23.49 0.20
CA PRO A 329 6.11 -24.06 0.78
C PRO A 329 7.31 -23.96 -0.15
N GLU A 330 8.53 -23.87 0.40
CA GLU A 330 9.77 -23.66 -0.36
C GLU A 330 9.97 -24.71 -1.48
N ALA A 331 9.64 -25.98 -1.23
CA ALA A 331 9.73 -27.03 -2.23
C ALA A 331 8.81 -26.78 -3.45
N GLN A 332 7.59 -26.30 -3.20
CA GLN A 332 6.64 -25.94 -4.26
C GLN A 332 7.09 -24.68 -5.02
N PHE A 333 7.63 -23.70 -4.29
CA PHE A 333 8.23 -22.51 -4.90
C PHE A 333 9.36 -22.88 -5.86
N ASN A 334 10.28 -23.75 -5.43
CA ASN A 334 11.39 -24.22 -6.24
C ASN A 334 10.93 -24.97 -7.49
N ALA A 335 9.91 -25.83 -7.36
CA ALA A 335 9.29 -26.53 -8.48
C ALA A 335 8.63 -25.55 -9.46
N TRP A 336 7.95 -24.52 -8.95
CA TRP A 336 7.34 -23.48 -9.78
C TRP A 336 8.40 -22.67 -10.54
N VAL A 337 9.50 -22.24 -9.87
CA VAL A 337 10.61 -21.53 -10.50
C VAL A 337 11.18 -22.35 -11.66
N ALA A 338 11.41 -23.65 -11.42
CA ALA A 338 11.91 -24.56 -12.46
C ALA A 338 10.93 -24.69 -13.64
N SER A 339 9.61 -24.71 -13.37
CA SER A 339 8.57 -24.78 -14.42
C SER A 339 8.53 -23.53 -15.32
N LYS A 340 8.95 -22.38 -14.78
CA LYS A 340 9.06 -21.12 -15.52
C LYS A 340 10.44 -20.94 -16.19
N GLY A 341 11.31 -21.97 -16.17
CA GLY A 341 12.66 -21.90 -16.73
C GLY A 341 13.63 -21.08 -15.89
N GLY A 342 13.29 -20.80 -14.64
CA GLY A 342 14.14 -20.08 -13.70
C GLY A 342 15.26 -20.96 -13.13
N THR A 343 16.24 -20.31 -12.49
CA THR A 343 17.37 -20.96 -11.83
C THR A 343 17.42 -20.56 -10.37
N LEU A 344 17.56 -21.56 -9.49
CA LEU A 344 17.68 -21.31 -8.04
C LEU A 344 19.10 -20.81 -7.69
N PRO A 345 19.27 -19.99 -6.64
CA PRO A 345 20.59 -19.57 -6.18
C PRO A 345 21.47 -20.78 -5.86
N GLY A 346 22.70 -20.79 -6.42
CA GLY A 346 23.66 -21.90 -6.25
C GLY A 346 23.44 -23.11 -7.17
N ALA A 347 22.42 -23.14 -7.99
CA ALA A 347 22.25 -24.13 -9.03
C ALA A 347 23.28 -23.89 -10.16
N LYS A 348 24.04 -24.94 -10.53
CA LYS A 348 24.91 -24.85 -11.70
C LYS A 348 24.07 -24.58 -12.94
N PRO A 349 24.43 -23.59 -13.78
CA PRO A 349 23.69 -23.31 -15.01
C PRO A 349 23.50 -24.62 -15.81
N ALA A 350 22.27 -24.93 -16.21
CA ALA A 350 22.02 -26.01 -17.14
C ALA A 350 22.85 -25.73 -18.40
N ALA A 351 23.62 -26.71 -18.85
CA ALA A 351 24.38 -26.59 -20.09
C ALA A 351 23.39 -26.21 -21.22
N ALA A 352 23.69 -25.14 -21.93
CA ALA A 352 22.91 -24.77 -23.10
C ALA A 352 22.81 -25.96 -24.05
N PRO A 353 21.63 -26.27 -24.61
CA PRO A 353 21.52 -27.33 -25.60
C PRO A 353 22.55 -27.05 -26.70
N ALA A 354 23.44 -28.04 -26.95
CA ALA A 354 24.42 -27.95 -28.03
C ALA A 354 23.67 -27.61 -29.33
N ALA A 355 24.06 -26.50 -29.95
CA ALA A 355 23.54 -26.16 -31.26
C ALA A 355 23.76 -27.39 -32.19
N ALA A 356 22.67 -27.97 -32.67
CA ALA A 356 22.72 -28.98 -33.68
C ALA A 356 23.23 -28.32 -34.95
N ASN A 357 24.44 -28.76 -35.39
CA ASN A 357 25.00 -28.38 -36.68
C ASN A 357 24.19 -29.01 -37.80
#